data_e59213f1841ecd39bd24c296ba09c026
#
_entry.id   e59213f1841ecd39bd24c296ba09c026
#
_cell.length_a   1.000
_cell.length_b   1.000
_cell.length_c   1.000
_cell.angle_alpha   90.00
_cell.angle_beta   90.00
_cell.angle_gamma   90.00
#
_symmetry.space_group_name_H-M   'P 1'
#
loop_
_entity.id
_entity.type
_entity.pdbx_description
1 polymer ?
#
loop_
_entity_poly.entity_id
_entity_poly.type
_entity_poly.pdbx_seq_one_letter_code
_entity_poly.pdbx_strand_id
1 'polypeptide(L)'
;MSNILTTKEEIFVQCLVEKKSQREAYKFAYNCENMKDESIDVKASNLFKKDKIRLRYEELINELKQQMFYTVEKANDDLNWIKLKAKEDIENRGIKQANANTYLGAVKQQIELNGITIKEAKKDIDNVIKFELVGANNGN
;
A
#
# COMPACT_ATOMS: atom_id res chain seq x y z
N MET A 1 -13.40 -23.32 21.00
CA MET A 1 -13.18 -24.00 19.70
C MET A 1 -11.90 -23.43 19.10
N SER A 2 -10.97 -24.29 18.74
CA SER A 2 -9.68 -23.81 18.22
C SER A 2 -9.86 -23.19 16.85
N ASN A 3 -9.55 -21.90 16.70
CA ASN A 3 -9.45 -21.20 15.41
C ASN A 3 -8.22 -21.63 14.59
N ILE A 4 -7.65 -22.78 14.89
CA ILE A 4 -6.44 -23.28 14.24
C ILE A 4 -6.82 -23.78 12.85
N LEU A 5 -6.18 -23.21 11.82
CA LEU A 5 -6.28 -23.69 10.46
C LEU A 5 -5.48 -24.99 10.30
N THR A 6 -5.97 -25.88 9.45
CA THR A 6 -5.16 -27.00 8.98
C THR A 6 -4.09 -26.49 8.01
N THR A 7 -3.02 -27.26 7.81
CA THR A 7 -1.96 -26.91 6.84
C THR A 7 -2.52 -26.59 5.45
N LYS A 8 -3.51 -27.35 4.99
CA LYS A 8 -4.15 -27.11 3.68
C LYS A 8 -4.97 -25.82 3.67
N GLU A 9 -5.66 -25.50 4.75
CA GLU A 9 -6.41 -24.25 4.89
C GLU A 9 -5.46 -23.06 4.92
N GLU A 10 -4.33 -23.15 5.61
CA GLU A 10 -3.31 -22.10 5.63
C GLU A 10 -2.70 -21.86 4.24
N ILE A 11 -2.35 -22.93 3.50
CA ILE A 11 -1.86 -22.85 2.13
C ILE A 11 -2.89 -22.17 1.22
N PHE A 12 -4.17 -22.52 1.36
CA PHE A 12 -5.26 -21.90 0.61
C PHE A 12 -5.32 -20.39 0.85
N VAL A 13 -5.26 -19.96 2.11
CA VAL A 13 -5.28 -18.53 2.48
C VAL A 13 -4.05 -17.81 1.93
N GLN A 14 -2.85 -18.37 2.07
CA GLN A 14 -1.63 -17.76 1.55
C GLN A 14 -1.69 -17.58 0.02
N CYS A 15 -2.18 -18.56 -0.72
CA CYS A 15 -2.39 -18.44 -2.16
C CYS A 15 -3.35 -17.30 -2.53
N LEU A 16 -4.41 -17.07 -1.74
CA LEU A 16 -5.32 -15.93 -1.95
C LEU A 16 -4.64 -14.58 -1.69
N VAL A 17 -3.81 -14.50 -0.66
CA VAL A 17 -3.01 -13.30 -0.34
C VAL A 17 -2.02 -12.97 -1.48
N GLU A 18 -1.47 -14.00 -2.15
CA GLU A 18 -0.64 -13.89 -3.36
C GLU A 18 -1.44 -13.54 -4.63
N LYS A 19 -2.73 -13.20 -4.48
CA LYS A 19 -3.65 -12.82 -5.58
C LYS A 19 -3.99 -13.95 -6.57
N LYS A 20 -3.84 -15.20 -6.19
CA LYS A 20 -4.39 -16.32 -6.95
C LYS A 20 -5.92 -16.34 -6.84
N SER A 21 -6.59 -16.82 -7.87
CA SER A 21 -8.04 -17.07 -7.82
C SER A 21 -8.37 -18.14 -6.76
N GLN A 22 -9.62 -18.14 -6.27
CA GLN A 22 -10.07 -19.18 -5.32
C GLN A 22 -9.90 -20.60 -5.89
N ARG A 23 -10.14 -20.79 -7.18
CA ARG A 23 -9.94 -22.07 -7.87
C ARG A 23 -8.47 -22.51 -7.84
N GLU A 24 -7.56 -21.62 -8.20
CA GLU A 24 -6.13 -21.91 -8.20
C GLU A 24 -5.61 -22.16 -6.78
N ALA A 25 -6.02 -21.35 -5.81
CA ALA A 25 -5.68 -21.54 -4.42
C ALA A 25 -6.16 -22.90 -3.90
N TYR A 26 -7.37 -23.31 -4.27
CA TYR A 26 -7.91 -24.60 -3.87
C TYR A 26 -7.16 -25.76 -4.54
N LYS A 27 -6.87 -25.68 -5.83
CA LYS A 27 -6.08 -26.69 -6.56
C LYS A 27 -4.68 -26.86 -5.98
N PHE A 28 -4.09 -25.76 -5.51
CA PHE A 28 -2.75 -25.80 -4.91
C PHE A 28 -2.75 -26.43 -3.50
N ALA A 29 -3.79 -26.16 -2.72
CA ALA A 29 -3.89 -26.65 -1.33
C ALA A 29 -4.42 -28.10 -1.22
N TYR A 30 -5.23 -28.52 -2.20
CA TYR A 30 -5.93 -29.81 -2.19
C TYR A 30 -5.68 -30.60 -3.47
N ASN A 31 -5.66 -31.93 -3.36
CA ASN A 31 -5.61 -32.78 -4.55
C ASN A 31 -6.96 -32.72 -5.29
N CYS A 32 -6.94 -32.27 -6.55
CA CYS A 32 -8.12 -32.07 -7.39
C CYS A 32 -8.08 -32.87 -8.71
N GLU A 33 -7.18 -33.86 -8.84
CA GLU A 33 -6.92 -34.59 -10.11
C GLU A 33 -8.19 -35.15 -10.77
N ASN A 34 -9.17 -35.61 -9.96
CA ASN A 34 -10.40 -36.21 -10.43
C ASN A 34 -11.64 -35.29 -10.25
N MET A 35 -11.45 -33.99 -10.08
CA MET A 35 -12.54 -33.06 -9.84
C MET A 35 -12.80 -32.16 -11.04
N LYS A 36 -14.09 -31.94 -11.35
CA LYS A 36 -14.49 -30.94 -12.34
C LYS A 36 -14.30 -29.53 -11.78
N ASP A 37 -14.00 -28.57 -12.67
CA ASP A 37 -13.75 -27.18 -12.29
C ASP A 37 -14.93 -26.54 -11.52
N GLU A 38 -16.18 -26.83 -11.92
CA GLU A 38 -17.36 -26.33 -11.22
C GLU A 38 -17.45 -26.84 -9.77
N SER A 39 -17.06 -28.10 -9.55
CA SER A 39 -17.02 -28.69 -8.20
C SER A 39 -15.91 -28.05 -7.34
N ILE A 40 -14.79 -27.71 -7.95
CA ILE A 40 -13.68 -27.01 -7.28
C ILE A 40 -14.13 -25.60 -6.89
N ASP A 41 -14.81 -24.86 -7.77
CA ASP A 41 -15.32 -23.52 -7.49
C ASP A 41 -16.28 -23.51 -6.30
N VAL A 42 -17.20 -24.45 -6.25
CA VAL A 42 -18.14 -24.58 -5.13
C VAL A 42 -17.41 -24.86 -3.82
N LYS A 43 -16.44 -25.79 -3.84
CA LYS A 43 -15.67 -26.13 -2.63
C LYS A 43 -14.77 -24.98 -2.18
N ALA A 44 -14.10 -24.29 -3.10
CA ALA A 44 -13.26 -23.13 -2.82
C ALA A 44 -14.09 -21.98 -2.22
N SER A 45 -15.23 -21.68 -2.83
CA SER A 45 -16.14 -20.65 -2.33
C SER A 45 -16.67 -21.00 -0.92
N ASN A 46 -17.08 -22.25 -0.71
CA ASN A 46 -17.55 -22.69 0.61
C ASN A 46 -16.43 -22.68 1.67
N LEU A 47 -15.19 -22.98 1.26
CA LEU A 47 -14.03 -22.88 2.15
C LEU A 47 -13.78 -21.44 2.56
N PHE A 48 -13.79 -20.50 1.61
CA PHE A 48 -13.57 -19.08 1.89
C PHE A 48 -14.65 -18.46 2.77
N LYS A 49 -15.90 -18.97 2.74
CA LYS A 49 -17.00 -18.50 3.59
C LYS A 49 -16.85 -18.89 5.06
N LYS A 50 -15.96 -19.81 5.40
CA LYS A 50 -15.72 -20.17 6.80
C LYS A 50 -15.08 -19.00 7.54
N ASP A 51 -15.62 -18.64 8.70
CA ASP A 51 -15.14 -17.48 9.48
C ASP A 51 -13.65 -17.56 9.80
N LYS A 52 -13.13 -18.70 10.19
CA LYS A 52 -11.71 -18.89 10.49
C LYS A 52 -10.78 -18.63 9.29
N ILE A 53 -11.23 -18.98 8.07
CA ILE A 53 -10.48 -18.74 6.82
C ILE A 53 -10.46 -17.25 6.51
N ARG A 54 -11.62 -16.61 6.61
CA ARG A 54 -11.79 -15.18 6.32
C ARG A 54 -11.00 -14.32 7.31
N LEU A 55 -11.06 -14.63 8.61
CA LEU A 55 -10.29 -13.94 9.63
C LEU A 55 -8.79 -14.04 9.37
N ARG A 56 -8.28 -15.25 9.06
CA ARG A 56 -6.86 -15.43 8.75
C ARG A 56 -6.43 -14.67 7.50
N TYR A 57 -7.26 -14.64 6.47
CA TYR A 57 -7.02 -13.85 5.26
C TYR A 57 -6.93 -12.35 5.59
N GLU A 58 -7.86 -11.82 6.39
CA GLU A 58 -7.86 -10.42 6.82
C GLU A 58 -6.63 -10.07 7.67
N GLU A 59 -6.20 -10.95 8.58
CA GLU A 59 -4.96 -10.80 9.36
C GLU A 59 -3.75 -10.65 8.44
N LEU A 60 -3.54 -11.57 7.50
CA LEU A 60 -2.39 -11.54 6.59
C LEU A 60 -2.40 -10.31 5.68
N ILE A 61 -3.57 -9.91 5.18
CA ILE A 61 -3.70 -8.67 4.39
C ILE A 61 -3.35 -7.44 5.22
N ASN A 62 -3.76 -7.39 6.49
CA ASN A 62 -3.42 -6.28 7.38
C ASN A 62 -1.93 -6.24 7.73
N GLU A 63 -1.31 -7.40 7.98
CA GLU A 63 0.15 -7.50 8.18
C GLU A 63 0.92 -6.97 6.96
N LEU A 64 0.53 -7.34 5.73
CA LEU A 64 1.13 -6.83 4.50
C LEU A 64 0.96 -5.32 4.36
N LYS A 65 -0.23 -4.79 4.65
CA LYS A 65 -0.48 -3.34 4.62
C LYS A 65 0.43 -2.62 5.60
N GLN A 66 0.56 -3.10 6.82
CA GLN A 66 1.44 -2.50 7.83
C GLN A 66 2.91 -2.53 7.41
N GLN A 67 3.38 -3.63 6.83
CA GLN A 67 4.75 -3.72 6.30
C GLN A 67 4.98 -2.71 5.16
N MET A 68 4.00 -2.53 4.27
CA MET A 68 4.08 -1.53 3.20
C MET A 68 4.11 -0.09 3.76
N PHE A 69 3.26 0.22 4.74
CA PHE A 69 3.25 1.53 5.40
C PHE A 69 4.57 1.81 6.12
N TYR A 70 5.08 0.85 6.88
CA TYR A 70 6.39 0.98 7.52
C TYR A 70 7.52 1.23 6.53
N THR A 71 7.51 0.54 5.38
CA THR A 71 8.52 0.73 4.33
C THR A 71 8.43 2.11 3.68
N VAL A 72 7.22 2.61 3.40
CA VAL A 72 6.99 3.97 2.86
C VAL A 72 7.39 5.04 3.87
N GLU A 73 6.99 4.89 5.13
CA GLU A 73 7.36 5.80 6.21
C GLU A 73 8.88 5.87 6.39
N LYS A 74 9.54 4.71 6.50
CA LYS A 74 10.98 4.64 6.62
C LYS A 74 11.72 5.26 5.41
N ALA A 75 11.25 4.99 4.20
CA ALA A 75 11.82 5.59 2.99
C ALA A 75 11.66 7.13 2.99
N ASN A 76 10.52 7.65 3.46
CA ASN A 76 10.32 9.09 3.63
C ASN A 76 11.28 9.68 4.68
N ASP A 77 11.53 8.99 5.80
CA ASP A 77 12.46 9.43 6.83
C ASP A 77 13.91 9.50 6.30
N ASP A 78 14.33 8.47 5.55
CA ASP A 78 15.65 8.44 4.92
C ASP A 78 15.80 9.57 3.88
N LEU A 79 14.76 9.84 3.08
CA LEU A 79 14.74 10.95 2.13
C LEU A 79 14.74 12.32 2.83
N ASN A 80 14.05 12.47 3.94
CA ASN A 80 14.09 13.67 4.77
C ASN A 80 15.48 13.91 5.36
N TRP A 81 16.12 12.86 5.86
CA TRP A 81 17.48 12.96 6.38
C TRP A 81 18.46 13.45 5.33
N ILE A 82 18.46 12.88 4.11
CA ILE A 82 19.38 13.32 3.06
C ILE A 82 19.08 14.75 2.56
N LYS A 83 17.81 15.15 2.53
CA LYS A 83 17.42 16.55 2.24
C LYS A 83 17.99 17.53 3.26
N LEU A 84 17.88 17.20 4.54
CA LEU A 84 18.44 18.01 5.62
C LEU A 84 19.96 18.16 5.49
N LYS A 85 20.68 17.07 5.18
CA LYS A 85 22.13 17.11 4.97
C LYS A 85 22.53 17.94 3.75
N ALA A 86 21.80 17.82 2.64
CA ALA A 86 22.03 18.65 1.47
C ALA A 86 21.73 20.13 1.75
N LYS A 87 20.69 20.43 2.50
CA LYS A 87 20.34 21.80 2.92
C LYS A 87 21.41 22.41 3.82
N GLU A 88 21.90 21.70 4.84
CA GLU A 88 23.00 22.13 5.70
C GLU A 88 24.27 22.45 4.89
N ASP A 89 24.60 21.60 3.91
CA ASP A 89 25.78 21.82 3.04
C ASP A 89 25.60 23.05 2.15
N ILE A 90 24.40 23.29 1.62
CA ILE A 90 24.05 24.48 0.82
C ILE A 90 24.19 25.76 1.68
N GLU A 91 23.68 25.73 2.92
CA GLU A 91 23.74 26.88 3.85
C GLU A 91 25.21 27.22 4.21
N ASN A 92 26.05 26.21 4.40
CA ASN A 92 27.43 26.39 4.82
C ASN A 92 28.43 26.66 3.68
N ARG A 93 28.20 26.09 2.50
CA ARG A 93 29.17 26.09 1.38
C ARG A 93 28.63 26.69 0.09
N GLY A 94 27.38 27.16 0.10
CA GLY A 94 26.67 27.64 -1.06
C GLY A 94 26.16 26.51 -1.97
N ILE A 95 25.41 26.91 -2.99
CA ILE A 95 24.82 25.97 -3.95
C ILE A 95 25.92 25.41 -4.86
N LYS A 96 26.04 24.09 -4.86
CA LYS A 96 26.90 23.32 -5.76
C LYS A 96 26.06 22.28 -6.49
N GLN A 97 26.48 21.86 -7.66
CA GLN A 97 25.74 20.86 -8.43
C GLN A 97 25.45 19.58 -7.64
N ALA A 98 26.39 19.11 -6.86
CA ALA A 98 26.25 17.88 -6.07
C ALA A 98 25.15 18.01 -4.99
N ASN A 99 25.19 19.07 -4.16
CA ASN A 99 24.23 19.24 -3.07
C ASN A 99 22.83 19.63 -3.58
N ALA A 100 22.75 20.42 -4.65
CA ALA A 100 21.49 20.77 -5.32
C ALA A 100 20.83 19.53 -5.95
N ASN A 101 21.61 18.69 -6.65
CA ASN A 101 21.08 17.47 -7.25
C ASN A 101 20.63 16.46 -6.18
N THR A 102 21.34 16.34 -5.07
CA THR A 102 20.94 15.49 -3.94
C THR A 102 19.61 15.95 -3.36
N TYR A 103 19.44 17.23 -3.12
CA TYR A 103 18.20 17.79 -2.58
C TYR A 103 17.03 17.59 -3.55
N LEU A 104 17.17 17.99 -4.80
CA LEU A 104 16.12 17.86 -5.82
C LEU A 104 15.78 16.40 -6.14
N GLY A 105 16.78 15.52 -6.15
CA GLY A 105 16.57 14.08 -6.33
C GLY A 105 15.73 13.47 -5.21
N ALA A 106 16.01 13.82 -3.96
CA ALA A 106 15.25 13.35 -2.80
C ALA A 106 13.80 13.89 -2.85
N VAL A 107 13.59 15.16 -3.20
CA VAL A 107 12.26 15.74 -3.38
C VAL A 107 11.47 14.99 -4.46
N LYS A 108 12.09 14.71 -5.61
CA LYS A 108 11.46 13.96 -6.70
C LYS A 108 11.03 12.56 -6.25
N GLN A 109 11.90 11.84 -5.57
CA GLN A 109 11.59 10.50 -5.06
C GLN A 109 10.46 10.52 -4.02
N GLN A 110 10.38 11.54 -3.16
CA GLN A 110 9.27 11.69 -2.22
C GLN A 110 7.93 11.94 -2.93
N ILE A 111 7.94 12.74 -3.99
CA ILE A 111 6.75 12.99 -4.81
C ILE A 111 6.26 11.68 -5.43
N GLU A 112 7.15 10.89 -6.01
CA GLU A 112 6.84 9.59 -6.61
C GLU A 112 6.34 8.59 -5.57
N LEU A 113 7.04 8.49 -4.44
CA LEU A 113 6.72 7.55 -3.34
C LEU A 113 5.34 7.81 -2.72
N ASN A 114 4.97 9.09 -2.58
CA ASN A 114 3.71 9.49 -2.00
C ASN A 114 2.58 9.66 -3.04
N GLY A 115 2.84 9.38 -4.32
CA GLY A 115 1.85 9.46 -5.39
C GLY A 115 1.32 10.86 -5.66
N ILE A 116 2.10 11.90 -5.33
CA ILE A 116 1.69 13.30 -5.54
C ILE A 116 1.80 13.65 -7.00
N THR A 117 0.68 14.00 -7.63
CA THR A 117 0.66 14.49 -9.00
C THR A 117 0.39 15.99 -9.05
N ILE A 118 0.95 16.66 -10.07
CA ILE A 118 0.72 18.10 -10.27
C ILE A 118 -0.77 18.43 -10.46
N LYS A 119 -1.54 17.50 -11.02
CA LYS A 119 -2.99 17.64 -11.20
C LYS A 119 -3.75 17.64 -9.88
N GLU A 120 -3.36 16.79 -8.94
CA GLU A 120 -3.95 16.71 -7.60
C GLU A 120 -3.59 17.94 -6.78
N ALA A 121 -2.32 18.36 -6.79
CA ALA A 121 -1.89 19.58 -6.13
C ALA A 121 -2.62 20.84 -6.65
N LYS A 122 -2.85 20.97 -7.95
CA LYS A 122 -3.65 22.07 -8.53
C LYS A 122 -5.10 22.02 -8.06
N LYS A 123 -5.71 20.84 -8.02
CA LYS A 123 -7.10 20.67 -7.58
C LYS A 123 -7.27 21.09 -6.12
N ASP A 124 -6.31 20.74 -5.27
CA ASP A 124 -6.34 21.13 -3.85
C ASP A 124 -6.15 22.64 -3.67
N ILE A 125 -5.25 23.27 -4.41
CA ILE A 125 -5.06 24.71 -4.42
C ILE A 125 -6.32 25.43 -4.91
N ASP A 126 -6.93 24.99 -6.01
CA ASP A 126 -8.16 25.55 -6.54
C ASP A 126 -9.33 25.44 -5.54
N ASN A 127 -9.40 24.33 -4.80
CA ASN A 127 -10.40 24.15 -3.77
C ASN A 127 -10.19 25.09 -2.56
N VAL A 128 -8.94 25.29 -2.12
CA VAL A 128 -8.59 26.23 -1.05
C VAL A 128 -8.93 27.67 -1.45
N ILE A 129 -8.57 28.10 -2.66
CA ILE A 129 -8.88 29.44 -3.18
C ILE A 129 -10.40 29.66 -3.25
N LYS A 130 -11.18 28.69 -3.70
CA LYS A 130 -12.64 28.78 -3.70
C LYS A 130 -13.23 28.91 -2.30
N PHE A 131 -12.67 28.23 -1.31
CA PHE A 131 -13.13 28.30 0.07
C PHE A 131 -12.86 29.67 0.70
N GLU A 132 -11.69 30.27 0.45
CA GLU A 132 -11.34 31.61 0.92
C GLU A 132 -12.23 32.70 0.29
N LEU A 133 -12.49 32.61 -1.02
CA LEU A 133 -13.36 33.56 -1.72
C LEU A 133 -14.82 33.52 -1.25
N VAL A 134 -15.35 32.35 -0.91
CA VAL A 134 -16.71 32.19 -0.37
C VAL A 134 -16.77 32.70 1.08
N GLY A 135 -15.73 32.52 1.87
CA GLY A 135 -15.64 33.03 3.24
C GLY A 135 -15.57 34.58 3.32
N ALA A 136 -14.94 35.21 2.32
CA ALA A 136 -14.81 36.67 2.26
C ALA A 136 -16.12 37.40 1.91
N ASN A 137 -17.09 36.74 1.28
CA ASN A 137 -18.37 37.34 0.87
C ASN A 137 -19.51 37.22 1.92
N ASN A 138 -19.27 36.58 3.06
CA ASN A 138 -20.28 36.44 4.13
C ASN A 138 -20.11 37.42 5.29
N GLY A 139 -19.35 38.47 5.09
CA GLY A 139 -19.07 39.52 6.09
C GLY A 139 -19.61 40.91 5.69
N ASN A 140 -20.93 40.99 5.40
CA ASN A 140 -21.69 42.25 5.39
C ASN A 140 -23.10 41.99 5.91
#